data_a5104560eecbdf5d80a7dd924d3a9837
#
_entry.id   a5104560eecbdf5d80a7dd924d3a9837
#
_cell.length_a   1.000
_cell.length_b   1.000
_cell.length_c   1.000
_cell.angle_alpha   90.00
_cell.angle_beta   90.00
_cell.angle_gamma   90.00
#
_symmetry.space_group_name_H-M   'P 1'
#
loop_
_entity.id
_entity.type
_entity.pdbx_description
1 polymer ?
#
loop_
_entity_poly.entity_id
_entity_poly.type
_entity_poly.pdbx_seq_one_letter_code
_entity_poly.pdbx_strand_id
1 'polypeptide(L)'
;MASITLNALAHTYTENPTKPEDYAIREMTHVWEQGGAFALLGPSGCGKSTLLNIISGLLKPSNGEVLFDGKRVNELKPEERNIAQVFQFPVIYDTMTVFDNLAFPLRNIGVPEHKIKSKVHEVAEILELSDQLKRKAKGLSADQKQKVSMGRGLVRDNVSAILFDEPLTVIDPQLKWKLRRKLKQIHEQFNITMVYVTHDQLEASTFADKIAVMYNGQIVQFGTPRELFENPTHTFVGYFIGSPGMNFFEARLENRDQQEKLMFGKEEITASDAMLARLKAMGASKGKVGIRPEFVHVWDGKNNDAFAVDVDYVEDMGTYKIWSFLF
;
A
#
# COMPACT_ATOMS: atom_id res chain seq x y z
N MET A 1 11.10 13.71 -12.76
CA MET A 1 10.33 13.04 -11.69
C MET A 1 9.52 14.08 -11.00
N ALA A 2 8.31 13.74 -10.56
CA ALA A 2 7.37 14.72 -10.06
C ALA A 2 6.86 14.34 -8.66
N SER A 3 6.53 15.35 -7.86
CA SER A 3 5.59 15.19 -6.74
C SER A 3 4.18 15.01 -7.28
N ILE A 4 3.36 14.22 -6.62
CA ILE A 4 1.97 13.98 -7.02
C ILE A 4 1.06 14.52 -5.91
N THR A 5 0.24 15.52 -6.24
CA THR A 5 -0.73 16.08 -5.29
C THR A 5 -2.14 15.76 -5.75
N LEU A 6 -2.94 15.25 -4.84
CA LEU A 6 -4.38 15.10 -4.95
C LEU A 6 -5.00 16.26 -4.17
N ASN A 7 -5.79 17.10 -4.82
CA ASN A 7 -6.41 18.26 -4.18
C ASN A 7 -7.93 18.14 -4.26
N ALA A 8 -8.60 17.93 -3.12
CA ALA A 8 -10.04 17.71 -3.00
C ALA A 8 -10.57 16.71 -4.04
N LEU A 9 -9.78 15.64 -4.30
CA LEU A 9 -10.06 14.66 -5.34
C LEU A 9 -11.21 13.76 -4.93
N ALA A 10 -12.23 13.62 -5.80
CA ALA A 10 -13.30 12.66 -5.63
C ALA A 10 -13.71 12.03 -6.96
N HIS A 11 -14.19 10.78 -6.90
CA HIS A 11 -14.69 10.10 -8.08
C HIS A 11 -15.84 9.14 -7.76
N THR A 12 -16.84 9.18 -8.59
CA THR A 12 -17.99 8.28 -8.58
C THR A 12 -18.28 7.77 -9.99
N TYR A 13 -18.73 6.53 -10.07
CA TYR A 13 -19.28 5.94 -11.29
C TYR A 13 -20.81 6.10 -11.38
N THR A 14 -21.44 6.63 -10.32
CA THR A 14 -22.88 6.86 -10.23
C THR A 14 -23.22 8.23 -10.80
N GLU A 15 -24.24 8.34 -11.66
CA GLU A 15 -24.61 9.61 -12.28
C GLU A 15 -25.08 10.67 -11.27
N ASN A 16 -25.82 10.25 -10.23
CA ASN A 16 -26.35 11.15 -9.18
C ASN A 16 -25.98 10.59 -7.79
N PRO A 17 -24.75 10.78 -7.32
CA PRO A 17 -24.33 10.28 -6.02
C PRO A 17 -25.03 11.04 -4.90
N THR A 18 -25.63 10.32 -3.96
CA THR A 18 -26.35 10.89 -2.80
C THR A 18 -25.75 10.46 -1.46
N LYS A 19 -24.98 9.37 -1.46
CA LYS A 19 -24.40 8.77 -0.25
C LYS A 19 -22.88 8.63 -0.39
N PRO A 20 -22.16 8.61 0.72
CA PRO A 20 -20.71 8.34 0.70
C PRO A 20 -20.31 7.04 -0.01
N GLU A 21 -21.17 6.01 0.05
CA GLU A 21 -20.96 4.69 -0.56
C GLU A 21 -21.04 4.73 -2.11
N ASP A 22 -21.63 5.77 -2.68
CA ASP A 22 -21.71 5.97 -4.13
C ASP A 22 -20.35 6.39 -4.73
N TYR A 23 -19.41 6.79 -3.89
CA TYR A 23 -18.09 7.25 -4.29
C TYR A 23 -17.04 6.12 -4.22
N ALA A 24 -16.42 5.81 -5.35
CA ALA A 24 -15.24 4.95 -5.39
C ALA A 24 -14.01 5.63 -4.76
N ILE A 25 -13.92 6.96 -4.92
CA ILE A 25 -12.96 7.84 -4.24
C ILE A 25 -13.78 8.94 -3.57
N ARG A 26 -13.81 8.96 -2.26
CA ARG A 26 -14.37 10.07 -1.48
C ARG A 26 -13.40 11.22 -1.48
N GLU A 27 -13.88 12.43 -1.29
CA GLU A 27 -13.05 13.62 -1.30
C GLU A 27 -11.83 13.46 -0.38
N MET A 28 -10.65 13.62 -0.98
CA MET A 28 -9.39 13.55 -0.25
C MET A 28 -8.35 14.52 -0.80
N THR A 29 -7.47 14.98 0.07
CA THR A 29 -6.26 15.72 -0.27
C THR A 29 -5.06 14.96 0.24
N HIS A 30 -4.09 14.70 -0.63
CA HIS A 30 -2.88 13.95 -0.29
C HIS A 30 -1.71 14.35 -1.18
N VAL A 31 -0.48 14.20 -0.66
CA VAL A 31 0.74 14.49 -1.40
C VAL A 31 1.70 13.32 -1.30
N TRP A 32 2.16 12.83 -2.45
CA TRP A 32 3.36 11.99 -2.55
C TRP A 32 4.53 12.86 -2.99
N GLU A 33 5.54 12.93 -2.16
CA GLU A 33 6.72 13.73 -2.41
C GLU A 33 7.54 13.16 -3.58
N GLN A 34 8.27 14.03 -4.28
CA GLN A 34 9.15 13.62 -5.36
C GLN A 34 10.22 12.65 -4.86
N GLY A 35 10.49 11.60 -5.64
CA GLY A 35 11.57 10.65 -5.38
C GLY A 35 11.29 9.67 -4.24
N GLY A 36 10.08 9.62 -3.67
CA GLY A 36 9.72 8.67 -2.64
C GLY A 36 9.21 7.33 -3.18
N ALA A 37 9.42 6.27 -2.40
CA ALA A 37 8.76 4.98 -2.60
C ALA A 37 7.52 4.90 -1.71
N PHE A 38 6.35 4.85 -2.30
CA PHE A 38 5.08 4.81 -1.60
C PHE A 38 4.32 3.53 -1.88
N ALA A 39 3.61 3.03 -0.87
CA ALA A 39 2.60 2.00 -1.10
C ALA A 39 1.20 2.57 -0.87
N LEU A 40 0.26 2.12 -1.70
CA LEU A 40 -1.17 2.31 -1.49
C LEU A 40 -1.75 0.95 -1.08
N LEU A 41 -2.05 0.80 0.19
CA LEU A 41 -2.43 -0.46 0.82
C LEU A 41 -3.88 -0.43 1.27
N GLY A 42 -4.64 -1.47 1.04
CA GLY A 42 -6.02 -1.58 1.51
C GLY A 42 -6.74 -2.80 0.95
N PRO A 43 -7.94 -3.11 1.44
CA PRO A 43 -8.73 -4.25 0.99
C PRO A 43 -9.14 -4.12 -0.47
N SER A 44 -9.56 -5.23 -1.08
CA SER A 44 -10.14 -5.23 -2.42
C SER A 44 -11.38 -4.35 -2.47
N GLY A 45 -11.55 -3.59 -3.57
CA GLY A 45 -12.71 -2.72 -3.75
C GLY A 45 -12.66 -1.37 -3.04
N CYS A 46 -11.60 -1.03 -2.27
CA CYS A 46 -11.52 0.27 -1.58
C CYS A 46 -11.12 1.46 -2.48
N GLY A 47 -10.96 1.27 -3.81
CA GLY A 47 -10.70 2.33 -4.77
C GLY A 47 -9.26 2.49 -5.24
N LYS A 48 -8.31 1.62 -4.86
CA LYS A 48 -6.88 1.73 -5.20
C LYS A 48 -6.61 1.84 -6.70
N SER A 49 -7.11 0.92 -7.50
CA SER A 49 -6.93 0.94 -8.97
C SER A 49 -7.66 2.12 -9.62
N THR A 50 -8.83 2.53 -9.07
CA THR A 50 -9.51 3.75 -9.51
C THR A 50 -8.61 4.98 -9.31
N LEU A 51 -8.00 5.11 -8.14
CA LEU A 51 -7.08 6.20 -7.84
C LEU A 51 -5.86 6.19 -8.77
N LEU A 52 -5.27 5.00 -9.00
CA LEU A 52 -4.15 4.85 -9.92
C LEU A 52 -4.52 5.29 -11.36
N ASN A 53 -5.70 4.88 -11.84
CA ASN A 53 -6.20 5.24 -13.16
C ASN A 53 -6.46 6.75 -13.29
N ILE A 54 -6.88 7.41 -12.21
CA ILE A 54 -7.03 8.86 -12.18
C ILE A 54 -5.66 9.55 -12.26
N ILE A 55 -4.67 9.08 -11.48
CA ILE A 55 -3.32 9.65 -11.50
C ILE A 55 -2.67 9.47 -12.87
N SER A 56 -2.83 8.30 -13.49
CA SER A 56 -2.26 8.02 -14.82
C SER A 56 -2.98 8.72 -15.97
N GLY A 57 -4.20 9.24 -15.76
CA GLY A 57 -5.00 9.88 -16.78
C GLY A 57 -5.85 8.93 -17.62
N LEU A 58 -5.91 7.66 -17.25
CA LEU A 58 -6.82 6.68 -17.85
C LEU A 58 -8.28 6.93 -17.43
N LEU A 59 -8.47 7.61 -16.30
CA LEU A 59 -9.78 7.98 -15.78
C LEU A 59 -9.76 9.46 -15.36
N LYS A 60 -10.79 10.21 -15.75
CA LYS A 60 -10.97 11.59 -15.31
C LYS A 60 -11.71 11.60 -13.98
N PRO A 61 -11.22 12.32 -12.95
CA PRO A 61 -11.94 12.42 -11.68
C PRO A 61 -13.25 13.16 -11.84
N SER A 62 -14.24 12.85 -11.00
CA SER A 62 -15.51 13.58 -10.98
C SER A 62 -15.36 14.99 -10.41
N ASN A 63 -14.53 15.15 -9.38
CA ASN A 63 -14.22 16.43 -8.75
C ASN A 63 -12.74 16.50 -8.35
N GLY A 64 -12.27 17.72 -8.11
CA GLY A 64 -10.90 17.96 -7.62
C GLY A 64 -9.84 17.88 -8.70
N GLU A 65 -8.59 17.84 -8.27
CA GLU A 65 -7.44 18.02 -9.14
C GLU A 65 -6.33 17.03 -8.83
N VAL A 66 -5.63 16.60 -9.89
CA VAL A 66 -4.33 15.95 -9.79
C VAL A 66 -3.29 16.94 -10.29
N LEU A 67 -2.25 17.15 -9.49
CA LEU A 67 -1.15 18.04 -9.84
C LEU A 67 0.17 17.28 -9.84
N PHE A 68 1.03 17.55 -10.84
CA PHE A 68 2.42 17.10 -10.89
C PHE A 68 3.32 18.33 -10.77
N ASP A 69 4.15 18.37 -9.70
CA ASP A 69 4.96 19.54 -9.36
C ASP A 69 4.16 20.85 -9.34
N GLY A 70 2.96 20.79 -8.76
CA GLY A 70 2.04 21.91 -8.66
C GLY A 70 1.30 22.27 -9.96
N LYS A 71 1.56 21.57 -11.07
CA LYS A 71 0.85 21.79 -12.33
C LYS A 71 -0.32 20.82 -12.47
N ARG A 72 -1.51 21.33 -12.71
CA ARG A 72 -2.71 20.54 -12.94
C ARG A 72 -2.57 19.69 -14.21
N VAL A 73 -2.88 18.40 -14.09
CA VAL A 73 -2.74 17.41 -15.17
C VAL A 73 -4.07 16.75 -15.58
N ASN A 74 -5.20 17.18 -15.04
CA ASN A 74 -6.52 16.55 -15.29
C ASN A 74 -6.85 16.45 -16.79
N GLU A 75 -6.49 17.45 -17.57
CA GLU A 75 -6.81 17.53 -19.00
C GLU A 75 -5.75 16.87 -19.89
N LEU A 76 -4.60 16.50 -19.31
CA LEU A 76 -3.53 15.85 -20.05
C LEU A 76 -3.86 14.37 -20.27
N LYS A 77 -3.59 13.89 -21.47
CA LYS A 77 -3.68 12.46 -21.80
C LYS A 77 -2.59 11.66 -21.08
N PRO A 78 -2.75 10.34 -20.94
CA PRO A 78 -1.76 9.48 -20.26
C PRO A 78 -0.34 9.64 -20.81
N GLU A 79 -0.18 9.72 -22.13
CA GLU A 79 1.12 9.91 -22.78
C GLU A 79 1.77 11.25 -22.45
N GLU A 80 0.98 12.31 -22.23
CA GLU A 80 1.44 13.66 -21.90
C GLU A 80 1.82 13.79 -20.40
N ARG A 81 1.26 12.94 -19.54
CA ARG A 81 1.63 12.88 -18.10
C ARG A 81 2.99 12.24 -17.86
N ASN A 82 3.54 11.60 -18.87
CA ASN A 82 4.85 10.94 -18.82
C ASN A 82 4.99 9.95 -17.66
N ILE A 83 3.96 9.16 -17.41
CA ILE A 83 3.93 8.10 -16.39
C ILE A 83 4.24 6.74 -17.03
N ALA A 84 4.88 5.86 -16.28
CA ALA A 84 4.91 4.44 -16.57
C ALA A 84 3.92 3.72 -15.64
N GLN A 85 2.96 2.98 -16.20
CA GLN A 85 2.04 2.15 -15.42
C GLN A 85 2.28 0.68 -15.71
N VAL A 86 2.44 -0.10 -14.65
CA VAL A 86 2.54 -1.56 -14.67
C VAL A 86 1.25 -2.12 -14.11
N PHE A 87 0.53 -2.85 -14.93
CA PHE A 87 -0.78 -3.43 -14.57
C PHE A 87 -0.64 -4.78 -13.89
N GLN A 88 -1.69 -5.19 -13.19
CA GLN A 88 -1.80 -6.49 -12.53
C GLN A 88 -1.59 -7.66 -13.52
N PHE A 89 -2.16 -7.55 -14.72
CA PHE A 89 -1.90 -8.49 -15.80
C PHE A 89 -0.85 -7.94 -16.77
N PRO A 90 0.05 -8.80 -17.28
CA PRO A 90 1.14 -8.35 -18.13
C PRO A 90 0.64 -7.73 -19.44
N VAL A 91 1.04 -6.50 -19.71
CA VAL A 91 0.78 -5.80 -20.99
C VAL A 91 2.04 -5.85 -21.84
N ILE A 92 2.08 -6.78 -22.79
CA ILE A 92 3.23 -7.04 -23.67
C ILE A 92 2.79 -7.31 -25.11
N TYR A 93 3.71 -7.25 -26.05
CA TYR A 93 3.50 -7.63 -27.44
C TYR A 93 4.00 -9.06 -27.65
N ASP A 94 3.11 -10.04 -27.75
CA ASP A 94 3.44 -11.46 -27.90
C ASP A 94 4.26 -11.79 -29.15
N THR A 95 4.12 -11.02 -30.23
CA THR A 95 4.83 -11.20 -31.48
C THR A 95 6.26 -10.67 -31.47
N MET A 96 6.58 -9.78 -30.53
CA MET A 96 7.91 -9.19 -30.35
C MET A 96 8.80 -10.10 -29.49
N THR A 97 10.12 -9.94 -29.63
CA THR A 97 11.07 -10.52 -28.68
C THR A 97 10.99 -9.83 -27.32
N VAL A 98 11.59 -10.42 -26.29
CA VAL A 98 11.75 -9.77 -24.99
C VAL A 98 12.52 -8.46 -25.16
N PHE A 99 13.62 -8.47 -25.92
CA PHE A 99 14.41 -7.28 -26.23
C PHE A 99 13.54 -6.18 -26.85
N ASP A 100 12.76 -6.51 -27.88
CA ASP A 100 11.93 -5.52 -28.58
C ASP A 100 10.80 -4.99 -27.69
N ASN A 101 10.21 -5.82 -26.84
CA ASN A 101 9.24 -5.36 -25.83
C ASN A 101 9.86 -4.31 -24.90
N LEU A 102 11.05 -4.57 -24.38
CA LEU A 102 11.77 -3.63 -23.51
C LEU A 102 12.23 -2.38 -24.25
N ALA A 103 12.68 -2.53 -25.50
CA ALA A 103 13.14 -1.43 -26.34
C ALA A 103 12.02 -0.50 -26.83
N PHE A 104 10.79 -1.05 -26.95
CA PHE A 104 9.65 -0.35 -27.57
C PHE A 104 9.35 1.04 -26.97
N PRO A 105 9.26 1.23 -25.65
CA PRO A 105 9.01 2.55 -25.08
C PRO A 105 10.08 3.58 -25.41
N LEU A 106 11.35 3.14 -25.48
CA LEU A 106 12.48 4.02 -25.78
C LEU A 106 12.54 4.38 -27.27
N ARG A 107 12.23 3.44 -28.15
CA ARG A 107 12.13 3.69 -29.61
C ARG A 107 11.03 4.71 -29.93
N ASN A 108 9.88 4.62 -29.24
CA ASN A 108 8.75 5.55 -29.44
C ASN A 108 9.10 7.00 -29.10
N ILE A 109 10.04 7.23 -28.18
CA ILE A 109 10.51 8.58 -27.82
C ILE A 109 11.82 8.96 -28.53
N GLY A 110 12.26 8.17 -29.54
CA GLY A 110 13.41 8.50 -30.39
C GLY A 110 14.79 8.33 -29.73
N VAL A 111 14.91 7.50 -28.69
CA VAL A 111 16.22 7.23 -28.07
C VAL A 111 17.13 6.50 -29.07
N PRO A 112 18.41 6.87 -29.21
CA PRO A 112 19.35 6.20 -30.11
C PRO A 112 19.56 4.72 -29.76
N GLU A 113 19.64 3.84 -30.78
CA GLU A 113 19.64 2.38 -30.61
C GLU A 113 20.80 1.87 -29.72
N HIS A 114 21.98 2.51 -29.74
CA HIS A 114 23.10 2.14 -28.87
C HIS A 114 22.79 2.35 -27.38
N LYS A 115 22.04 3.43 -27.03
CA LYS A 115 21.59 3.69 -25.65
C LYS A 115 20.48 2.72 -25.26
N ILE A 116 19.55 2.42 -26.18
CA ILE A 116 18.49 1.42 -25.97
C ILE A 116 19.10 0.08 -25.62
N LYS A 117 20.10 -0.38 -26.40
CA LYS A 117 20.76 -1.66 -26.14
C LYS A 117 21.37 -1.74 -24.76
N SER A 118 22.08 -0.71 -24.31
CA SER A 118 22.66 -0.64 -22.98
C SER A 118 21.58 -0.73 -21.89
N LYS A 119 20.54 0.11 -22.01
CA LYS A 119 19.46 0.19 -21.01
C LYS A 119 18.62 -1.09 -20.93
N VAL A 120 18.35 -1.71 -22.08
CA VAL A 120 17.60 -2.99 -22.12
C VAL A 120 18.40 -4.10 -21.44
N HIS A 121 19.73 -4.18 -21.64
CA HIS A 121 20.54 -5.19 -20.97
C HIS A 121 20.59 -4.95 -19.46
N GLU A 122 20.77 -3.70 -19.01
CA GLU A 122 20.73 -3.32 -17.58
C GLU A 122 19.42 -3.79 -16.92
N VAL A 123 18.29 -3.43 -17.50
CA VAL A 123 16.97 -3.80 -16.94
C VAL A 123 16.71 -5.31 -17.04
N ALA A 124 17.15 -5.96 -18.12
CA ALA A 124 17.02 -7.39 -18.28
C ALA A 124 17.83 -8.17 -17.24
N GLU A 125 19.02 -7.71 -16.88
CA GLU A 125 19.83 -8.29 -15.82
C GLU A 125 19.14 -8.16 -14.46
N ILE A 126 18.63 -6.99 -14.14
CA ILE A 126 17.88 -6.74 -12.89
C ILE A 126 16.66 -7.67 -12.76
N LEU A 127 15.94 -7.89 -13.86
CA LEU A 127 14.73 -8.71 -13.90
C LEU A 127 15.00 -10.21 -14.15
N GLU A 128 16.26 -10.62 -14.27
CA GLU A 128 16.65 -12.00 -14.60
C GLU A 128 16.04 -12.47 -15.93
N LEU A 129 16.11 -11.61 -16.97
CA LEU A 129 15.58 -11.85 -18.31
C LEU A 129 16.69 -11.91 -19.38
N SER A 130 17.98 -11.79 -19.01
CA SER A 130 19.12 -11.69 -19.95
C SER A 130 19.15 -12.85 -20.97
N ASP A 131 18.95 -14.07 -20.50
CA ASP A 131 18.95 -15.27 -21.35
C ASP A 131 17.69 -15.37 -22.26
N GLN A 132 16.67 -14.58 -21.98
CA GLN A 132 15.40 -14.58 -22.67
C GLN A 132 15.28 -13.51 -23.76
N LEU A 133 16.23 -12.56 -23.83
CA LEU A 133 16.15 -11.36 -24.68
C LEU A 133 15.81 -11.68 -26.15
N LYS A 134 16.31 -12.77 -26.69
CA LYS A 134 16.08 -13.17 -28.11
C LYS A 134 14.78 -13.97 -28.31
N ARG A 135 14.12 -14.42 -27.23
CA ARG A 135 12.88 -15.20 -27.32
C ARG A 135 11.68 -14.30 -27.61
N LYS A 136 10.71 -14.81 -28.37
CA LYS A 136 9.40 -14.16 -28.52
C LYS A 136 8.59 -14.26 -27.24
N ALA A 137 7.91 -13.18 -26.88
CA ALA A 137 7.15 -13.08 -25.64
C ALA A 137 6.00 -14.07 -25.54
N LYS A 138 5.42 -14.54 -26.67
CA LYS A 138 4.38 -15.57 -26.71
C LYS A 138 4.78 -16.87 -26.00
N GLY A 139 6.05 -17.23 -26.03
CA GLY A 139 6.58 -18.48 -25.43
C GLY A 139 7.01 -18.37 -23.97
N LEU A 140 6.76 -17.23 -23.31
CA LEU A 140 7.14 -17.00 -21.92
C LEU A 140 6.07 -17.51 -20.94
N SER A 141 6.48 -17.87 -19.72
CA SER A 141 5.57 -18.10 -18.59
C SER A 141 4.88 -16.79 -18.15
N ALA A 142 3.80 -16.91 -17.37
CA ALA A 142 3.09 -15.72 -16.84
C ALA A 142 4.02 -14.82 -16.01
N ASP A 143 4.87 -15.42 -15.17
CA ASP A 143 5.91 -14.74 -14.39
C ASP A 143 6.87 -13.96 -15.30
N GLN A 144 7.44 -14.62 -16.33
CA GLN A 144 8.35 -13.96 -17.27
C GLN A 144 7.66 -12.83 -18.04
N LYS A 145 6.39 -13.01 -18.45
CA LYS A 145 5.59 -11.96 -19.10
C LYS A 145 5.41 -10.76 -18.17
N GLN A 146 5.15 -10.98 -16.89
CA GLN A 146 5.01 -9.91 -15.91
C GLN A 146 6.32 -9.15 -15.71
N LYS A 147 7.47 -9.86 -15.62
CA LYS A 147 8.79 -9.24 -15.59
C LYS A 147 9.05 -8.36 -16.83
N VAL A 148 8.68 -8.82 -18.01
CA VAL A 148 8.78 -8.02 -19.25
C VAL A 148 7.90 -6.78 -19.17
N SER A 149 6.64 -6.91 -18.70
CA SER A 149 5.72 -5.78 -18.50
C SER A 149 6.29 -4.74 -17.54
N MET A 150 6.88 -5.18 -16.42
CA MET A 150 7.58 -4.30 -15.47
C MET A 150 8.79 -3.63 -16.14
N GLY A 151 9.58 -4.38 -16.88
CA GLY A 151 10.76 -3.88 -17.57
C GLY A 151 10.45 -2.77 -18.57
N ARG A 152 9.32 -2.82 -19.26
CA ARG A 152 8.84 -1.76 -20.16
C ARG A 152 8.64 -0.42 -19.45
N GLY A 153 8.26 -0.45 -18.17
CA GLY A 153 8.19 0.75 -17.34
C GLY A 153 9.57 1.23 -16.88
N LEU A 154 10.40 0.29 -16.41
CA LEU A 154 11.70 0.56 -15.79
C LEU A 154 12.80 1.02 -16.76
N VAL A 155 12.68 0.73 -18.06
CA VAL A 155 13.65 1.22 -19.07
C VAL A 155 13.59 2.72 -19.30
N ARG A 156 12.53 3.39 -18.83
CA ARG A 156 12.30 4.83 -19.02
C ARG A 156 12.91 5.63 -17.88
N ASP A 157 13.98 6.37 -18.14
CA ASP A 157 14.69 7.16 -17.12
C ASP A 157 14.00 8.51 -16.79
N ASN A 158 13.21 9.06 -17.71
CA ASN A 158 12.62 10.39 -17.60
C ASN A 158 11.11 10.35 -17.35
N VAL A 159 10.65 9.45 -16.51
CA VAL A 159 9.22 9.39 -16.13
C VAL A 159 8.92 10.32 -14.97
N SER A 160 7.71 10.88 -14.95
CA SER A 160 7.21 11.65 -13.81
C SER A 160 7.05 10.74 -12.58
N ALA A 161 6.50 9.54 -12.76
CA ALA A 161 6.39 8.51 -11.75
C ALA A 161 6.22 7.12 -12.39
N ILE A 162 6.47 6.06 -11.61
CA ILE A 162 6.09 4.69 -11.97
C ILE A 162 4.97 4.24 -11.03
N LEU A 163 3.88 3.78 -11.62
CA LEU A 163 2.71 3.27 -10.92
C LEU A 163 2.63 1.76 -11.09
N PHE A 164 2.56 1.01 -10.00
CA PHE A 164 2.44 -0.44 -10.00
C PHE A 164 1.07 -0.82 -9.45
N ASP A 165 0.23 -1.47 -10.25
CA ASP A 165 -1.08 -1.99 -9.82
C ASP A 165 -0.98 -3.50 -9.57
N GLU A 166 -0.77 -3.89 -8.33
CA GLU A 166 -0.61 -5.28 -7.86
C GLU A 166 0.37 -6.11 -8.74
N PRO A 167 1.59 -5.64 -9.01
CA PRO A 167 2.45 -6.17 -10.08
C PRO A 167 2.99 -7.57 -9.79
N LEU A 168 2.93 -8.04 -8.54
CA LEU A 168 3.48 -9.33 -8.13
C LEU A 168 2.42 -10.42 -7.92
N THR A 169 1.15 -10.14 -8.18
CA THR A 169 0.05 -11.09 -7.92
C THR A 169 0.24 -12.43 -8.65
N VAL A 170 0.73 -12.41 -9.90
CA VAL A 170 0.95 -13.61 -10.73
C VAL A 170 2.34 -14.21 -10.58
N ILE A 171 3.20 -13.64 -9.71
CA ILE A 171 4.58 -14.07 -9.49
C ILE A 171 4.63 -15.16 -8.42
N ASP A 172 5.49 -16.14 -8.61
CA ASP A 172 5.78 -17.18 -7.62
C ASP A 172 6.20 -16.56 -6.28
N PRO A 173 5.67 -17.03 -5.13
CA PRO A 173 5.98 -16.49 -3.82
C PRO A 173 7.47 -16.43 -3.49
N GLN A 174 8.26 -17.43 -3.93
CA GLN A 174 9.71 -17.45 -3.68
C GLN A 174 10.46 -16.35 -4.46
N LEU A 175 9.89 -15.87 -5.57
CA LEU A 175 10.47 -14.80 -6.39
C LEU A 175 9.99 -13.41 -5.97
N LYS A 176 8.81 -13.30 -5.34
CA LYS A 176 8.25 -12.00 -4.93
C LYS A 176 9.22 -11.16 -4.10
N TRP A 177 9.87 -11.76 -3.09
CA TRP A 177 10.80 -11.04 -2.23
C TRP A 177 12.04 -10.53 -2.98
N LYS A 178 12.59 -11.34 -3.94
CA LYS A 178 13.72 -10.93 -4.77
C LYS A 178 13.35 -9.72 -5.63
N LEU A 179 12.19 -9.78 -6.30
CA LEU A 179 11.72 -8.70 -7.16
C LEU A 179 11.45 -7.42 -6.39
N ARG A 180 10.79 -7.49 -5.22
CA ARG A 180 10.59 -6.31 -4.35
C ARG A 180 11.91 -5.66 -3.97
N ARG A 181 12.88 -6.46 -3.53
CA ARG A 181 14.23 -5.96 -3.20
C ARG A 181 14.89 -5.28 -4.40
N LYS A 182 14.76 -5.87 -5.59
CA LYS A 182 15.29 -5.28 -6.83
C LYS A 182 14.59 -3.98 -7.19
N LEU A 183 13.27 -3.91 -7.09
CA LEU A 183 12.51 -2.67 -7.31
C LEU A 183 12.95 -1.58 -6.33
N LYS A 184 13.16 -1.91 -5.06
CA LYS A 184 13.66 -0.95 -4.07
C LYS A 184 15.07 -0.46 -4.42
N GLN A 185 15.97 -1.35 -4.84
CA GLN A 185 17.31 -0.98 -5.32
C GLN A 185 17.24 -0.03 -6.53
N ILE A 186 16.35 -0.28 -7.50
CA ILE A 186 16.13 0.61 -8.64
C ILE A 186 15.63 1.98 -8.17
N HIS A 187 14.67 1.99 -7.26
CA HIS A 187 14.17 3.22 -6.67
C HIS A 187 15.29 4.03 -6.01
N GLU A 188 16.10 3.41 -5.15
CA GLU A 188 17.23 4.03 -4.44
C GLU A 188 18.29 4.55 -5.43
N GLN A 189 18.60 3.78 -6.48
CA GLN A 189 19.60 4.16 -7.48
C GLN A 189 19.17 5.35 -8.35
N PHE A 190 17.91 5.40 -8.75
CA PHE A 190 17.42 6.39 -9.72
C PHE A 190 16.55 7.47 -9.09
N ASN A 191 16.23 7.36 -7.80
CA ASN A 191 15.37 8.30 -7.04
C ASN A 191 14.03 8.59 -7.73
N ILE A 192 13.41 7.56 -8.33
CA ILE A 192 12.15 7.67 -9.08
C ILE A 192 10.98 7.67 -8.11
N THR A 193 10.02 8.58 -8.27
CA THR A 193 8.74 8.52 -7.55
C THR A 193 8.00 7.24 -7.94
N MET A 194 7.76 6.36 -7.00
CA MET A 194 7.08 5.09 -7.22
C MET A 194 5.85 4.96 -6.31
N VAL A 195 4.71 4.58 -6.89
CA VAL A 195 3.49 4.25 -6.15
C VAL A 195 3.14 2.80 -6.42
N TYR A 196 3.20 1.99 -5.38
CA TYR A 196 2.98 0.54 -5.42
C TYR A 196 1.64 0.19 -4.75
N VAL A 197 0.68 -0.23 -5.56
CA VAL A 197 -0.62 -0.69 -5.05
C VAL A 197 -0.55 -2.17 -4.72
N THR A 198 -1.00 -2.53 -3.54
CA THR A 198 -1.11 -3.92 -3.09
C THR A 198 -2.17 -4.07 -2.00
N HIS A 199 -2.62 -5.29 -1.78
CA HIS A 199 -3.40 -5.68 -0.61
C HIS A 199 -2.54 -6.46 0.42
N ASP A 200 -1.29 -6.76 0.08
CA ASP A 200 -0.34 -7.49 0.91
C ASP A 200 0.50 -6.52 1.76
N GLN A 201 0.37 -6.62 3.09
CA GLN A 201 1.07 -5.78 4.05
C GLN A 201 2.59 -5.96 3.99
N LEU A 202 3.06 -7.20 3.76
CA LEU A 202 4.47 -7.51 3.67
C LEU A 202 5.09 -6.89 2.41
N GLU A 203 4.33 -6.88 1.30
CA GLU A 203 4.75 -6.20 0.08
C GLU A 203 4.88 -4.70 0.32
N ALA A 204 3.86 -4.08 0.93
CA ALA A 204 3.86 -2.65 1.24
C ALA A 204 5.02 -2.26 2.17
N SER A 205 5.16 -2.96 3.31
CA SER A 205 6.15 -2.60 4.35
C SER A 205 7.61 -2.86 3.94
N THR A 206 7.85 -3.81 3.02
CA THR A 206 9.22 -4.11 2.56
C THR A 206 9.66 -3.27 1.36
N PHE A 207 8.71 -2.69 0.62
CA PHE A 207 8.99 -1.83 -0.52
C PHE A 207 9.01 -0.34 -0.15
N ALA A 208 7.98 0.15 0.54
CA ALA A 208 7.70 1.56 0.67
C ALA A 208 8.41 2.22 1.86
N ASP A 209 8.78 3.49 1.67
CA ASP A 209 9.22 4.36 2.77
C ASP A 209 8.02 4.82 3.62
N LYS A 210 6.90 5.11 2.95
CA LYS A 210 5.62 5.45 3.59
C LYS A 210 4.47 4.73 2.90
N ILE A 211 3.46 4.37 3.67
CA ILE A 211 2.28 3.65 3.23
C ILE A 211 1.04 4.53 3.42
N ALA A 212 0.25 4.69 2.36
CA ALA A 212 -1.09 5.24 2.42
C ALA A 212 -2.09 4.08 2.61
N VAL A 213 -2.70 4.00 3.78
CA VAL A 213 -3.74 2.99 4.05
C VAL A 213 -5.07 3.52 3.56
N MET A 214 -5.65 2.82 2.59
CA MET A 214 -6.91 3.19 1.96
C MET A 214 -8.06 2.33 2.46
N TYR A 215 -9.15 2.97 2.87
CA TYR A 215 -10.37 2.32 3.33
C TYR A 215 -11.59 3.12 2.93
N ASN A 216 -12.62 2.45 2.41
CA ASN A 216 -13.88 3.07 1.97
C ASN A 216 -13.69 4.33 1.11
N GLY A 217 -12.81 4.26 0.12
CA GLY A 217 -12.57 5.35 -0.83
C GLY A 217 -11.71 6.50 -0.32
N GLN A 218 -11.10 6.39 0.86
CA GLN A 218 -10.26 7.44 1.47
C GLN A 218 -8.93 6.89 1.97
N ILE A 219 -7.90 7.74 2.00
CA ILE A 219 -6.66 7.47 2.74
C ILE A 219 -6.95 7.81 4.21
N VAL A 220 -7.05 6.77 5.06
CA VAL A 220 -7.39 6.92 6.48
C VAL A 220 -6.16 7.16 7.37
N GLN A 221 -4.98 6.75 6.91
CA GLN A 221 -3.71 7.08 7.56
C GLN A 221 -2.57 6.98 6.54
N PHE A 222 -1.56 7.84 6.71
CA PHE A 222 -0.32 7.84 5.94
C PHE A 222 0.87 7.94 6.89
N GLY A 223 1.84 7.07 6.74
CA GLY A 223 3.03 7.02 7.59
C GLY A 223 3.98 5.91 7.22
N THR A 224 5.09 5.82 7.94
CA THR A 224 6.02 4.70 7.83
C THR A 224 5.36 3.40 8.29
N PRO A 225 5.84 2.23 7.86
CA PRO A 225 5.32 0.94 8.35
C PRO A 225 5.29 0.85 9.87
N ARG A 226 6.30 1.38 10.54
CA ARG A 226 6.42 1.41 12.00
C ARG A 226 5.36 2.30 12.65
N GLU A 227 5.15 3.51 12.14
CA GLU A 227 4.11 4.42 12.65
C GLU A 227 2.71 3.84 12.52
N LEU A 228 2.41 3.18 11.38
CA LEU A 228 1.11 2.53 11.19
C LEU A 228 0.89 1.36 12.16
N PHE A 229 1.95 0.65 12.51
CA PHE A 229 1.89 -0.45 13.47
C PHE A 229 1.80 0.04 14.92
N GLU A 230 2.68 0.94 15.34
CA GLU A 230 2.78 1.40 16.73
C GLU A 230 1.71 2.44 17.10
N ASN A 231 1.32 3.31 16.16
CA ASN A 231 0.43 4.45 16.39
C ASN A 231 -0.72 4.51 15.37
N PRO A 232 -1.59 3.49 15.29
CA PRO A 232 -2.75 3.56 14.42
C PRO A 232 -3.70 4.67 14.87
N THR A 233 -4.10 5.56 13.92
CA THR A 233 -5.03 6.66 14.18
C THR A 233 -6.46 6.32 13.78
N HIS A 234 -6.67 5.17 13.17
CA HIS A 234 -7.97 4.67 12.75
C HIS A 234 -8.10 3.19 13.16
N THR A 235 -9.28 2.76 13.63
CA THR A 235 -9.51 1.38 14.07
C THR A 235 -9.23 0.36 12.98
N PHE A 236 -9.62 0.70 11.72
CA PHE A 236 -9.30 -0.14 10.58
C PHE A 236 -7.79 -0.34 10.41
N VAL A 237 -6.97 0.68 10.61
CA VAL A 237 -5.50 0.57 10.48
C VAL A 237 -4.95 -0.37 11.56
N GLY A 238 -5.40 -0.23 12.80
CA GLY A 238 -5.01 -1.13 13.88
C GLY A 238 -5.37 -2.60 13.59
N TYR A 239 -6.59 -2.83 13.07
CA TYR A 239 -7.05 -4.17 12.68
C TYR A 239 -6.30 -4.69 11.45
N PHE A 240 -6.12 -3.86 10.43
CA PHE A 240 -5.60 -4.26 9.13
C PHE A 240 -4.08 -4.40 9.11
N ILE A 241 -3.33 -3.61 9.89
CA ILE A 241 -1.87 -3.68 10.00
C ILE A 241 -1.47 -4.60 11.14
N GLY A 242 -0.71 -5.64 10.82
CA GLY A 242 -0.29 -6.71 11.74
C GLY A 242 -0.91 -8.05 11.36
N SER A 243 -0.28 -9.15 11.78
CA SER A 243 -0.76 -10.52 11.52
C SER A 243 -0.46 -11.40 12.72
N PRO A 244 -1.47 -11.62 13.59
CA PRO A 244 -2.85 -11.11 13.53
C PRO A 244 -2.97 -9.60 13.77
N GLY A 245 -4.15 -9.04 13.42
CA GLY A 245 -4.44 -7.64 13.64
C GLY A 245 -4.65 -7.30 15.13
N MET A 246 -4.80 -6.01 15.41
CA MET A 246 -5.06 -5.50 16.76
C MET A 246 -6.43 -5.97 17.26
N ASN A 247 -6.49 -6.44 18.50
CA ASN A 247 -7.74 -6.73 19.18
C ASN A 247 -8.37 -5.43 19.70
N PHE A 248 -9.69 -5.27 19.55
CA PHE A 248 -10.42 -4.11 20.02
C PHE A 248 -11.47 -4.49 21.04
N PHE A 249 -11.44 -3.81 22.18
CA PHE A 249 -12.39 -3.97 23.28
C PHE A 249 -13.15 -2.66 23.48
N GLU A 250 -14.45 -2.78 23.76
CA GLU A 250 -15.23 -1.61 24.20
C GLU A 250 -14.86 -1.29 25.64
N ALA A 251 -14.44 -0.06 25.88
CA ALA A 251 -14.01 0.41 27.19
C ALA A 251 -14.79 1.64 27.62
N ARG A 252 -14.96 1.78 28.95
CA ARG A 252 -15.55 2.93 29.61
C ARG A 252 -14.59 3.48 30.64
N LEU A 253 -14.50 4.79 30.72
CA LEU A 253 -13.78 5.47 31.78
C LEU A 253 -14.75 5.68 32.96
N GLU A 254 -14.45 5.09 34.09
CA GLU A 254 -15.23 5.23 35.35
C GLU A 254 -14.33 5.80 36.44
N ASN A 255 -14.91 6.65 37.29
CA ASN A 255 -14.21 7.15 38.48
C ASN A 255 -14.59 6.25 39.65
N ARG A 256 -13.64 5.41 40.11
CA ARG A 256 -13.80 4.51 41.28
C ARG A 256 -12.70 4.81 42.27
N ASP A 257 -13.07 4.90 43.54
CA ASP A 257 -12.14 5.14 44.67
C ASP A 257 -11.23 6.36 44.44
N GLN A 258 -11.77 7.45 43.85
CA GLN A 258 -11.06 8.67 43.49
C GLN A 258 -9.97 8.49 42.42
N GLN A 259 -9.98 7.34 41.73
CA GLN A 259 -9.09 7.07 40.59
C GLN A 259 -9.91 6.80 39.32
N GLU A 260 -9.39 7.32 38.21
CA GLU A 260 -9.97 7.01 36.90
C GLU A 260 -9.48 5.65 36.42
N LYS A 261 -10.43 4.77 36.17
CA LYS A 261 -10.19 3.36 35.79
C LYS A 261 -10.85 3.06 34.46
N LEU A 262 -10.20 2.23 33.67
CA LEU A 262 -10.71 1.77 32.41
C LEU A 262 -11.42 0.43 32.60
N MET A 263 -12.72 0.40 32.30
CA MET A 263 -13.54 -0.78 32.47
C MET A 263 -13.78 -1.50 31.16
N PHE A 264 -13.54 -2.80 31.09
CA PHE A 264 -13.84 -3.73 30.01
C PHE A 264 -14.92 -4.71 30.49
N GLY A 265 -16.15 -4.50 30.09
CA GLY A 265 -17.22 -5.30 30.63
C GLY A 265 -17.30 -5.17 32.16
N LYS A 266 -16.94 -6.23 32.89
CA LYS A 266 -16.84 -6.27 34.34
C LYS A 266 -15.42 -6.12 34.89
N GLU A 267 -14.42 -6.29 34.03
CA GLU A 267 -13.01 -6.25 34.36
C GLU A 267 -12.46 -4.82 34.39
N GLU A 268 -11.48 -4.61 35.23
CA GLU A 268 -10.81 -3.33 35.44
C GLU A 268 -9.36 -3.42 34.99
N ILE A 269 -8.90 -2.43 34.23
CA ILE A 269 -7.49 -2.31 33.84
C ILE A 269 -6.96 -0.92 34.24
N THR A 270 -5.74 -0.91 34.77
CA THR A 270 -5.03 0.32 35.07
C THR A 270 -4.62 1.01 33.78
N ALA A 271 -5.23 2.16 33.47
CA ALA A 271 -4.85 2.95 32.32
C ALA A 271 -3.59 3.73 32.61
N SER A 272 -2.66 3.79 31.64
CA SER A 272 -1.49 4.66 31.75
C SER A 272 -1.91 6.14 31.72
N ASP A 273 -1.13 7.02 32.36
CA ASP A 273 -1.38 8.47 32.37
C ASP A 273 -1.51 9.04 30.95
N ALA A 274 -0.72 8.53 30.00
CA ALA A 274 -0.80 8.93 28.60
C ALA A 274 -2.13 8.55 27.95
N MET A 275 -2.67 7.38 28.28
CA MET A 275 -3.96 6.91 27.78
C MET A 275 -5.11 7.70 28.38
N LEU A 276 -5.07 7.97 29.68
CA LEU A 276 -6.04 8.82 30.39
C LEU A 276 -6.03 10.24 29.82
N ALA A 277 -4.85 10.84 29.58
CA ALA A 277 -4.72 12.16 28.99
C ALA A 277 -5.34 12.22 27.59
N ARG A 278 -5.16 11.19 26.75
CA ARG A 278 -5.77 11.09 25.41
C ARG A 278 -7.30 11.00 25.48
N LEU A 279 -7.83 10.14 26.36
CA LEU A 279 -9.28 10.00 26.54
C LEU A 279 -9.93 11.29 27.02
N LYS A 280 -9.28 11.99 27.96
CA LYS A 280 -9.72 13.32 28.45
C LYS A 280 -9.71 14.38 27.34
N ALA A 281 -8.64 14.41 26.55
CA ALA A 281 -8.52 15.34 25.42
C ALA A 281 -9.64 15.13 24.37
N MET A 282 -10.10 13.89 24.22
CA MET A 282 -11.22 13.55 23.33
C MET A 282 -12.60 13.83 23.95
N GLY A 283 -12.69 14.16 25.24
CA GLY A 283 -13.97 14.33 25.96
C GLY A 283 -14.82 13.06 25.99
N ALA A 284 -14.20 11.89 25.83
CA ALA A 284 -14.89 10.63 25.64
C ALA A 284 -14.94 9.81 26.95
N SER A 285 -16.13 9.47 27.40
CA SER A 285 -16.35 8.52 28.52
C SER A 285 -16.44 7.05 28.07
N LYS A 286 -16.53 6.80 26.76
CA LYS A 286 -16.59 5.49 26.13
C LYS A 286 -15.76 5.49 24.87
N GLY A 287 -15.11 4.36 24.58
CA GLY A 287 -14.30 4.21 23.38
C GLY A 287 -13.89 2.76 23.13
N LYS A 288 -13.10 2.55 22.08
CA LYS A 288 -12.46 1.26 21.82
C LYS A 288 -10.99 1.36 22.20
N VAL A 289 -10.53 0.40 22.98
CA VAL A 289 -9.11 0.22 23.30
C VAL A 289 -8.59 -0.91 22.44
N GLY A 290 -7.50 -0.64 21.75
CA GLY A 290 -6.83 -1.64 20.92
C GLY A 290 -5.58 -2.16 21.62
N ILE A 291 -5.38 -3.47 21.58
CA ILE A 291 -4.14 -4.12 22.01
C ILE A 291 -3.67 -5.09 20.94
N ARG A 292 -2.40 -5.04 20.61
CA ARG A 292 -1.82 -6.00 19.67
C ARG A 292 -1.55 -7.33 20.39
N PRO A 293 -1.77 -8.46 19.70
CA PRO A 293 -1.53 -9.79 20.26
C PRO A 293 -0.14 -9.96 20.86
N GLU A 294 0.89 -9.34 20.25
CA GLU A 294 2.29 -9.42 20.68
C GLU A 294 2.54 -8.78 22.05
N PHE A 295 1.64 -7.92 22.51
CA PHE A 295 1.73 -7.25 23.82
C PHE A 295 0.84 -7.91 24.90
N VAL A 296 0.15 -8.98 24.55
CA VAL A 296 -0.61 -9.78 25.51
C VAL A 296 0.29 -10.90 26.04
N HIS A 297 0.44 -10.98 27.34
CA HIS A 297 1.31 -11.98 27.98
C HIS A 297 0.51 -12.86 28.94
N VAL A 298 0.92 -14.10 29.06
CA VAL A 298 0.39 -14.96 30.12
C VAL A 298 0.85 -14.44 31.48
N TRP A 299 -0.06 -14.34 32.42
CA TRP A 299 0.24 -13.81 33.76
C TRP A 299 1.32 -14.63 34.49
N ASP A 300 2.33 -13.93 34.98
CA ASP A 300 3.49 -14.49 35.69
C ASP A 300 3.34 -14.46 37.24
N GLY A 301 2.19 -14.06 37.74
CA GLY A 301 1.91 -13.96 39.18
C GLY A 301 2.36 -12.68 39.87
N LYS A 302 2.88 -11.67 39.10
CA LYS A 302 3.48 -10.47 39.72
C LYS A 302 2.65 -9.21 39.57
N ASN A 303 1.79 -9.12 38.56
CA ASN A 303 0.99 -7.94 38.26
C ASN A 303 -0.49 -8.18 38.56
N ASN A 304 -1.19 -7.13 39.00
CA ASN A 304 -2.65 -7.19 39.23
C ASN A 304 -3.48 -6.88 37.97
N ASP A 305 -2.85 -6.54 36.85
CA ASP A 305 -3.51 -6.20 35.59
C ASP A 305 -3.69 -7.46 34.71
N ALA A 306 -4.22 -8.52 35.30
CA ALA A 306 -4.49 -9.77 34.61
C ALA A 306 -5.91 -10.23 34.89
N PHE A 307 -6.55 -10.80 33.90
CA PHE A 307 -7.88 -11.39 34.01
C PHE A 307 -7.89 -12.80 33.41
N ALA A 308 -8.77 -13.64 33.96
CA ALA A 308 -8.93 -14.99 33.47
C ALA A 308 -9.70 -14.98 32.16
N VAL A 309 -9.22 -15.77 31.18
CA VAL A 309 -9.89 -16.00 29.92
C VAL A 309 -9.96 -17.49 29.62
N ASP A 310 -11.00 -17.89 28.90
CA ASP A 310 -11.09 -19.26 28.40
C ASP A 310 -10.47 -19.33 27.02
N VAL A 311 -9.59 -20.35 26.81
CA VAL A 311 -9.00 -20.60 25.51
C VAL A 311 -10.05 -21.25 24.62
N ASP A 312 -10.45 -20.53 23.54
CA ASP A 312 -11.42 -21.04 22.58
C ASP A 312 -10.73 -21.92 21.52
N TYR A 313 -9.65 -21.40 20.94
CA TYR A 313 -8.96 -22.09 19.87
C TYR A 313 -7.47 -21.78 19.84
N VAL A 314 -6.66 -22.75 19.36
CA VAL A 314 -5.21 -22.59 19.20
C VAL A 314 -4.82 -23.00 17.77
N GLU A 315 -4.31 -22.05 17.00
CA GLU A 315 -3.75 -22.29 15.67
C GLU A 315 -2.25 -22.48 15.76
N ASP A 316 -1.75 -23.60 15.24
CA ASP A 316 -0.31 -23.87 15.19
C ASP A 316 0.23 -23.48 13.80
N MET A 317 1.01 -22.40 13.73
CA MET A 317 1.63 -21.88 12.53
C MET A 317 3.02 -22.48 12.25
N GLY A 318 3.43 -23.48 13.05
CA GLY A 318 4.72 -24.14 12.96
C GLY A 318 5.86 -23.39 13.66
N THR A 319 5.96 -22.09 13.50
CA THR A 319 6.98 -21.24 14.15
C THR A 319 6.46 -20.52 15.40
N TYR A 320 5.16 -20.32 15.49
CA TYR A 320 4.45 -19.72 16.62
C TYR A 320 3.01 -20.24 16.66
N LYS A 321 2.32 -20.00 17.78
CA LYS A 321 0.91 -20.35 17.95
C LYS A 321 0.09 -19.09 18.17
N ILE A 322 -1.10 -19.06 17.57
CA ILE A 322 -2.11 -18.02 17.80
C ILE A 322 -3.16 -18.59 18.71
N TRP A 323 -3.40 -17.93 19.84
CA TRP A 323 -4.40 -18.32 20.81
C TRP A 323 -5.59 -17.36 20.72
N SER A 324 -6.77 -17.90 20.50
CA SER A 324 -8.03 -17.17 20.55
C SER A 324 -8.69 -17.40 21.91
N PHE A 325 -9.20 -16.32 22.50
CA PHE A 325 -9.80 -16.34 23.83
C PHE A 325 -11.24 -15.87 23.75
N LEU A 326 -12.09 -16.47 24.58
CA LEU A 326 -13.40 -15.96 24.94
C LEU A 326 -13.27 -15.06 26.17
N PHE A 327 -13.95 -13.90 26.12
CA PHE A 327 -13.87 -12.85 27.11
C PHE A 327 -15.24 -12.48 27.67
#